data_06025ea2d72ab1894698d421afd67357
#
_entry.id   06025ea2d72ab1894698d421afd67357
#
_cell.length_a   1.000
_cell.length_b   1.000
_cell.length_c   1.000
_cell.angle_alpha   90.00
_cell.angle_beta   90.00
_cell.angle_gamma   90.00
#
_symmetry.space_group_name_H-M   'P 1'
#
loop_
_entity.id
_entity.type
_entity.pdbx_description
1 polymer ?
#
loop_
_entity_poly.entity_id
_entity_poly.type
_entity_poly.pdbx_seq_one_letter_code
_entity_poly.pdbx_strand_id
1 'polypeptide(L)'
;KYQLEADSIVAQMVEQQLRTMYLKAKSFVISQDTLLNFNQVKGRRITAYFDDSTRLQRVFVEGNGESIYFAANEEKKAIGMNRVECAKMTLNFRRNQVHRIQFVGQPDGRFIPPQSIKGDDKQLEGFNWRIKEKPTKLEILTKAGFKPIETKIVKPPEVKESKAVKTVTKEVLKTRVKSNKKKL
;
A
#
# COMPACT_ATOMS: atom_id res chain seq x y z
N LYS A 1 0.38 1.30 -0.75
CA LYS A 1 1.75 1.49 -0.25
C LYS A 1 1.77 2.71 0.64
N TYR A 2 2.65 2.73 1.67
CA TYR A 2 2.73 3.84 2.62
C TYR A 2 4.18 4.29 2.77
N GLN A 3 4.36 5.59 2.97
CA GLN A 3 5.62 6.23 3.37
C GLN A 3 5.31 7.15 4.55
N LEU A 4 6.17 7.09 5.56
CA LEU A 4 6.11 7.97 6.73
C LEU A 4 7.43 8.71 6.84
N GLU A 5 7.36 9.99 7.17
CA GLU A 5 8.50 10.88 7.32
C GLU A 5 8.30 11.79 8.51
N ALA A 6 9.32 11.97 9.32
CA ALA A 6 9.36 12.88 10.46
C ALA A 6 10.80 13.00 10.96
N ASP A 7 11.09 14.04 11.76
CA ASP A 7 12.40 14.16 12.42
C ASP A 7 12.61 13.03 13.45
N SER A 8 11.53 12.49 14.04
CA SER A 8 11.57 11.32 14.94
C SER A 8 10.31 10.47 14.79
N ILE A 9 10.50 9.15 14.69
CA ILE A 9 9.40 8.17 14.66
C ILE A 9 9.60 7.19 15.81
N VAL A 10 8.58 7.07 16.69
CA VAL A 10 8.57 6.16 17.83
C VAL A 10 7.40 5.19 17.68
N ALA A 11 7.67 3.90 17.69
CA ALA A 11 6.67 2.84 17.68
C ALA A 11 6.57 2.23 19.09
N GLN A 12 5.38 2.26 19.67
CA GLN A 12 5.08 1.60 20.95
C GLN A 12 4.47 0.23 20.69
N MET A 13 5.14 -0.79 21.19
CA MET A 13 4.71 -2.18 21.09
C MET A 13 4.18 -2.66 22.44
N VAL A 14 3.10 -3.43 22.43
CA VAL A 14 2.58 -4.17 23.58
C VAL A 14 2.37 -5.60 23.12
N GLU A 15 2.93 -6.59 23.84
CA GLU A 15 2.86 -8.01 23.47
C GLU A 15 3.25 -8.28 22.01
N GLN A 16 4.34 -7.66 21.56
CA GLN A 16 4.88 -7.73 20.19
C GLN A 16 3.93 -7.16 19.10
N GLN A 17 2.85 -6.49 19.49
CA GLN A 17 1.91 -5.84 18.58
C GLN A 17 2.07 -4.33 18.60
N LEU A 18 2.06 -3.70 17.44
CA LEU A 18 2.08 -2.26 17.33
C LEU A 18 0.78 -1.66 17.84
N ARG A 19 0.85 -0.79 18.86
CA ARG A 19 -0.30 -0.11 19.46
C ARG A 19 -0.38 1.35 19.10
N THR A 20 0.75 2.04 19.12
CA THR A 20 0.78 3.46 18.83
C THR A 20 2.06 3.80 18.07
N MET A 21 1.95 4.70 17.12
CA MET A 21 3.08 5.26 16.41
C MET A 21 3.03 6.78 16.50
N TYR A 22 4.14 7.36 16.94
CA TYR A 22 4.30 8.80 17.07
C TYR A 22 5.29 9.29 16.01
N LEU A 23 4.85 10.22 15.18
CA LEU A 23 5.69 11.00 14.29
C LEU A 23 5.83 12.39 14.90
N LYS A 24 7.06 12.84 15.14
CA LYS A 24 7.34 14.11 15.84
C LYS A 24 8.16 15.01 14.94
N ALA A 25 7.71 16.22 14.79
CA ALA A 25 8.23 17.30 13.97
C ALA A 25 8.27 16.95 12.47
N LYS A 26 7.81 17.86 11.64
CA LYS A 26 7.74 17.76 10.18
C LYS A 26 7.10 16.45 9.70
N SER A 27 6.04 16.02 10.41
CA SER A 27 5.41 14.73 10.16
C SER A 27 4.67 14.73 8.83
N PHE A 28 4.99 13.78 7.96
CA PHE A 28 4.37 13.62 6.66
C PHE A 28 4.07 12.13 6.40
N VAL A 29 2.84 11.85 6.04
CA VAL A 29 2.37 10.51 5.68
C VAL A 29 1.84 10.54 4.26
N ILE A 30 2.32 9.65 3.42
CA ILE A 30 1.88 9.47 2.04
C ILE A 30 1.35 8.06 1.90
N SER A 31 0.17 7.91 1.31
CA SER A 31 -0.37 6.61 0.93
C SER A 31 -0.81 6.59 -0.53
N GLN A 32 -0.31 5.60 -1.28
CA GLN A 32 -0.74 5.38 -2.65
C GLN A 32 -1.99 4.49 -2.67
N ASP A 33 -3.06 4.98 -3.31
CA ASP A 33 -4.31 4.25 -3.50
C ASP A 33 -4.24 3.25 -4.68
N THR A 34 -5.35 2.60 -4.99
CA THR A 34 -5.47 1.63 -6.10
C THR A 34 -5.50 2.29 -7.48
N LEU A 35 -5.82 3.59 -7.55
CA LEU A 35 -5.83 4.40 -8.76
C LEU A 35 -4.49 5.12 -8.99
N LEU A 36 -3.47 4.78 -8.20
CA LEU A 36 -2.13 5.37 -8.21
C LEU A 36 -2.09 6.84 -7.76
N ASN A 37 -3.14 7.36 -7.13
CA ASN A 37 -3.11 8.68 -6.52
C ASN A 37 -2.39 8.62 -5.16
N PHE A 38 -1.90 9.75 -4.71
CA PHE A 38 -1.19 9.89 -3.44
C PHE A 38 -2.03 10.69 -2.46
N ASN A 39 -2.68 9.99 -1.52
CA ASN A 39 -3.28 10.63 -0.35
C ASN A 39 -2.16 11.07 0.58
N GLN A 40 -2.26 12.28 1.10
CA GLN A 40 -1.20 12.94 1.86
C GLN A 40 -1.77 13.56 3.13
N VAL A 41 -1.03 13.43 4.22
CA VAL A 41 -1.34 14.07 5.49
C VAL A 41 -0.06 14.62 6.09
N LYS A 42 -0.06 15.90 6.43
CA LYS A 42 1.09 16.61 6.99
C LYS A 42 0.69 17.34 8.26
N GLY A 43 1.61 17.51 9.19
CA GLY A 43 1.40 18.25 10.42
C GLY A 43 2.67 18.32 11.27
N ARG A 44 2.63 19.08 12.37
CA ARG A 44 3.76 19.12 13.30
C ARG A 44 3.95 17.77 13.99
N ARG A 45 2.85 17.12 14.39
CA ARG A 45 2.83 15.80 15.02
C ARG A 45 1.70 14.97 14.46
N ILE A 46 1.98 13.69 14.24
CA ILE A 46 0.98 12.70 13.84
C ILE A 46 1.07 11.52 14.81
N THR A 47 -0.06 11.14 15.39
CA THR A 47 -0.17 9.95 16.24
C THR A 47 -1.13 8.96 15.60
N ALA A 48 -0.66 7.75 15.36
CA ALA A 48 -1.47 6.66 14.81
C ALA A 48 -1.74 5.60 15.88
N TYR A 49 -3.00 5.20 16.04
CA TYR A 49 -3.46 4.19 16.98
C TYR A 49 -3.92 2.94 16.25
N PHE A 50 -3.49 1.79 16.74
CA PHE A 50 -3.77 0.48 16.17
C PHE A 50 -4.54 -0.40 17.15
N ASP A 51 -5.37 -1.31 16.62
CA ASP A 51 -6.08 -2.32 17.43
C ASP A 51 -5.18 -3.52 17.75
N ASP A 52 -5.76 -4.50 18.47
CA ASP A 52 -5.10 -5.73 18.89
C ASP A 52 -4.63 -6.60 17.72
N SER A 53 -5.12 -6.35 16.52
CA SER A 53 -4.69 -7.02 15.28
C SER A 53 -3.75 -6.16 14.43
N THR A 54 -3.17 -5.11 15.01
CA THR A 54 -2.28 -4.15 14.33
C THR A 54 -2.97 -3.46 13.12
N ARG A 55 -4.30 -3.32 13.15
CA ARG A 55 -5.05 -2.58 12.14
C ARG A 55 -5.18 -1.13 12.57
N LEU A 56 -4.92 -0.20 11.63
CA LEU A 56 -5.05 1.23 11.88
C LEU A 56 -6.50 1.60 12.20
N GLN A 57 -6.71 2.23 13.35
CA GLN A 57 -8.02 2.67 13.82
C GLN A 57 -8.19 4.17 13.73
N ARG A 58 -7.17 4.92 14.15
CA ARG A 58 -7.26 6.39 14.24
C ARG A 58 -5.91 7.02 13.98
N VAL A 59 -5.94 8.11 13.25
CA VAL A 59 -4.79 9.01 13.10
C VAL A 59 -5.18 10.39 13.60
N PHE A 60 -4.37 10.94 14.47
CA PHE A 60 -4.53 12.26 15.04
C PHE A 60 -3.40 13.17 14.58
N VAL A 61 -3.73 14.31 13.99
CA VAL A 61 -2.79 15.27 13.43
C VAL A 61 -2.91 16.59 14.20
N GLU A 62 -1.80 17.11 14.63
CA GLU A 62 -1.73 18.36 15.39
C GLU A 62 -0.70 19.32 14.81
N GLY A 63 -1.08 20.60 14.82
CA GLY A 63 -0.23 21.72 14.43
C GLY A 63 -0.08 21.85 12.93
N ASN A 64 -0.84 22.76 12.34
CA ASN A 64 -0.88 23.05 10.91
C ASN A 64 -1.11 21.78 10.09
N GLY A 65 -2.25 21.14 10.36
CA GLY A 65 -2.66 19.93 9.65
C GLY A 65 -3.06 20.27 8.22
N GLU A 66 -2.41 19.64 7.26
CA GLU A 66 -2.73 19.71 5.84
C GLU A 66 -3.06 18.30 5.34
N SER A 67 -4.05 18.18 4.46
CA SER A 67 -4.37 16.89 3.84
C SER A 67 -4.80 17.03 2.39
N ILE A 68 -4.42 16.03 1.59
CA ILE A 68 -4.97 15.75 0.27
C ILE A 68 -5.55 14.33 0.30
N TYR A 69 -6.82 14.21 -0.07
CA TYR A 69 -7.50 12.94 -0.14
C TYR A 69 -8.24 12.79 -1.47
N PHE A 70 -7.90 11.77 -2.24
CA PHE A 70 -8.57 11.43 -3.49
C PHE A 70 -9.78 10.53 -3.17
N ALA A 71 -10.96 11.06 -3.40
CA ALA A 71 -12.20 10.34 -3.17
C ALA A 71 -12.58 9.49 -4.39
N ALA A 72 -13.06 8.28 -4.13
CA ALA A 72 -13.57 7.37 -5.14
C ALA A 72 -14.96 6.86 -4.73
N ASN A 73 -15.81 6.54 -5.69
CA ASN A 73 -17.10 5.92 -5.45
C ASN A 73 -16.96 4.39 -5.21
N GLU A 74 -18.07 3.71 -4.99
CA GLU A 74 -18.13 2.27 -4.76
C GLU A 74 -17.57 1.46 -5.96
N GLU A 75 -17.70 1.98 -7.17
CA GLU A 75 -17.14 1.41 -8.40
C GLU A 75 -15.63 1.69 -8.57
N LYS A 76 -14.98 2.30 -7.55
CA LYS A 76 -13.57 2.73 -7.58
C LYS A 76 -13.24 3.76 -8.67
N LYS A 77 -14.22 4.54 -9.11
CA LYS A 77 -14.00 5.68 -10.00
C LYS A 77 -13.67 6.92 -9.18
N ALA A 78 -12.69 7.70 -9.61
CA ALA A 78 -12.34 8.96 -8.98
C ALA A 78 -13.51 9.94 -9.08
N ILE A 79 -13.97 10.50 -7.94
CA ILE A 79 -15.03 11.50 -7.88
C ILE A 79 -14.49 12.90 -7.60
N GLY A 80 -13.25 13.02 -7.17
CA GLY A 80 -12.58 14.28 -6.93
C GLY A 80 -11.47 14.17 -5.89
N MET A 81 -10.95 15.32 -5.54
CA MET A 81 -9.89 15.47 -4.55
C MET A 81 -10.33 16.51 -3.49
N ASN A 82 -10.18 16.16 -2.24
CA ASN A 82 -10.38 17.06 -1.12
C ASN A 82 -9.01 17.54 -0.61
N ARG A 83 -8.81 18.85 -0.55
CA ARG A 83 -7.63 19.49 0.06
C ARG A 83 -8.10 20.33 1.24
N VAL A 84 -7.52 20.11 2.41
CA VAL A 84 -7.93 20.80 3.64
C VAL A 84 -6.70 21.21 4.43
N GLU A 85 -6.76 22.40 5.00
CA GLU A 85 -5.84 22.94 5.98
C GLU A 85 -6.59 23.24 7.28
N CYS A 86 -6.02 22.92 8.44
CA CYS A 86 -6.67 23.13 9.75
C CYS A 86 -5.65 23.08 10.90
N ALA A 87 -6.04 23.47 12.09
CA ALA A 87 -5.16 23.36 13.27
C ALA A 87 -4.94 21.90 13.69
N LYS A 88 -6.01 21.08 13.65
CA LYS A 88 -5.99 19.67 14.02
C LYS A 88 -6.95 18.88 13.15
N MET A 89 -6.63 17.59 12.91
CA MET A 89 -7.57 16.66 12.29
C MET A 89 -7.52 15.29 12.93
N THR A 90 -8.63 14.59 12.87
CA THR A 90 -8.75 13.19 13.30
C THR A 90 -9.31 12.37 12.16
N LEU A 91 -8.55 11.37 11.70
CA LEU A 91 -8.99 10.41 10.71
C LEU A 91 -9.34 9.09 11.41
N ASN A 92 -10.56 8.64 11.28
CA ASN A 92 -11.01 7.36 11.80
C ASN A 92 -11.09 6.35 10.67
N PHE A 93 -10.58 5.15 10.92
CA PHE A 93 -10.48 4.08 9.94
C PHE A 93 -11.42 2.92 10.29
N ARG A 94 -11.99 2.30 9.29
CA ARG A 94 -12.73 1.03 9.39
C ARG A 94 -12.30 0.15 8.23
N ARG A 95 -11.89 -1.09 8.49
CA ARG A 95 -11.40 -2.04 7.48
C ARG A 95 -10.27 -1.46 6.59
N ASN A 96 -9.32 -0.73 7.22
CA ASN A 96 -8.21 -0.05 6.56
C ASN A 96 -8.62 1.05 5.55
N GLN A 97 -9.86 1.52 5.59
CA GLN A 97 -10.35 2.64 4.78
C GLN A 97 -10.70 3.80 5.68
N VAL A 98 -10.49 5.02 5.20
CA VAL A 98 -10.93 6.24 5.90
C VAL A 98 -12.46 6.22 5.95
N HIS A 99 -13.01 6.19 7.16
CA HIS A 99 -14.46 6.19 7.40
C HIS A 99 -14.98 7.58 7.74
N ARG A 100 -14.21 8.34 8.51
CA ARG A 100 -14.59 9.69 8.94
C ARG A 100 -13.37 10.55 9.16
N ILE A 101 -13.42 11.79 8.69
CA ILE A 101 -12.43 12.82 8.99
C ILE A 101 -13.13 13.94 9.74
N GLN A 102 -12.50 14.41 10.82
CA GLN A 102 -12.95 15.57 11.60
C GLN A 102 -11.84 16.61 11.60
N PHE A 103 -12.21 17.83 11.25
CA PHE A 103 -11.31 18.97 11.23
C PHE A 103 -11.66 19.91 12.37
N VAL A 104 -10.67 20.48 13.03
CA VAL A 104 -10.83 21.40 14.16
C VAL A 104 -9.89 22.58 14.01
N GLY A 105 -10.36 23.77 14.38
CA GLY A 105 -9.59 25.02 14.36
C GLY A 105 -9.54 25.64 12.97
N GLN A 106 -10.64 26.30 12.58
CA GLN A 106 -10.80 27.07 11.34
C GLN A 106 -10.36 26.28 10.10
N PRO A 107 -11.03 25.17 9.77
CA PRO A 107 -10.69 24.40 8.59
C PRO A 107 -10.97 25.22 7.33
N ASP A 108 -9.97 25.36 6.48
CA ASP A 108 -10.10 25.82 5.11
C ASP A 108 -9.98 24.60 4.18
N GLY A 109 -11.03 24.32 3.43
CA GLY A 109 -11.11 23.12 2.62
C GLY A 109 -11.84 23.32 1.32
N ARG A 110 -11.32 22.69 0.26
CA ARG A 110 -11.95 22.71 -1.07
C ARG A 110 -12.01 21.30 -1.65
N PHE A 111 -13.15 21.01 -2.28
CA PHE A 111 -13.33 19.83 -3.10
C PHE A 111 -13.10 20.19 -4.57
N ILE A 112 -12.22 19.48 -5.25
CA ILE A 112 -11.84 19.72 -6.64
C ILE A 112 -12.33 18.54 -7.48
N PRO A 113 -13.26 18.75 -8.43
CA PRO A 113 -13.72 17.70 -9.33
C PRO A 113 -12.58 17.15 -10.20
N PRO A 114 -12.63 15.88 -10.67
CA PRO A 114 -11.51 15.22 -11.35
C PRO A 114 -10.95 16.00 -12.55
N GLN A 115 -11.84 16.61 -13.35
CA GLN A 115 -11.47 17.37 -14.55
C GLN A 115 -10.80 18.71 -14.24
N SER A 116 -10.94 19.20 -13.01
CA SER A 116 -10.38 20.49 -12.57
C SER A 116 -9.08 20.38 -11.79
N ILE A 117 -8.63 19.15 -11.49
CA ILE A 117 -7.41 18.91 -10.72
C ILE A 117 -6.20 19.20 -11.58
N LYS A 118 -5.40 20.21 -11.20
CA LYS A 118 -4.11 20.55 -11.83
C LYS A 118 -2.96 19.77 -11.18
N GLY A 119 -1.81 19.73 -11.85
CA GLY A 119 -0.63 19.04 -11.35
C GLY A 119 -0.21 19.48 -9.94
N ASP A 120 -0.12 20.79 -9.75
CA ASP A 120 0.32 21.41 -8.49
C ASP A 120 -0.68 21.21 -7.33
N ASP A 121 -1.97 21.00 -7.64
CA ASP A 121 -2.97 20.71 -6.61
C ASP A 121 -2.78 19.33 -5.96
N LYS A 122 -2.13 18.39 -6.65
CA LYS A 122 -1.99 16.98 -6.25
C LYS A 122 -0.95 16.74 -5.16
N GLN A 123 -0.19 17.76 -4.79
CA GLN A 123 0.93 17.61 -3.88
C GLN A 123 0.91 18.68 -2.79
N LEU A 124 1.20 18.29 -1.56
CA LEU A 124 1.55 19.20 -0.49
C LEU A 124 3.02 19.59 -0.60
N GLU A 125 3.35 20.74 -0.04
CA GLU A 125 4.75 21.17 0.05
C GLU A 125 5.59 20.13 0.80
N GLY A 126 6.73 19.75 0.22
CA GLY A 126 7.61 18.71 0.75
C GLY A 126 7.23 17.29 0.30
N PHE A 127 6.28 17.12 -0.63
CA PHE A 127 5.98 15.80 -1.20
C PHE A 127 7.20 15.19 -1.88
N ASN A 128 7.61 14.01 -1.41
CA ASN A 128 8.69 13.23 -2.02
C ASN A 128 8.40 11.73 -1.87
N TRP A 129 8.01 11.07 -2.96
CA TRP A 129 7.73 9.64 -2.97
C TRP A 129 8.97 8.80 -3.24
N ARG A 130 9.53 8.18 -2.19
CA ARG A 130 10.82 7.47 -2.19
C ARG A 130 10.68 5.95 -2.29
N ILE A 131 9.76 5.44 -3.10
CA ILE A 131 9.54 3.99 -3.22
C ILE A 131 10.78 3.21 -3.70
N LYS A 132 11.65 3.86 -4.47
CA LYS A 132 12.90 3.26 -4.98
C LYS A 132 13.92 3.02 -3.86
N GLU A 133 13.85 3.79 -2.78
CA GLU A 133 14.73 3.67 -1.62
C GLU A 133 14.24 2.63 -0.61
N LYS A 134 13.09 2.02 -0.85
CA LYS A 134 12.53 1.02 0.05
C LYS A 134 13.42 -0.21 0.09
N PRO A 135 14.05 -0.55 1.24
CA PRO A 135 14.92 -1.71 1.33
C PRO A 135 14.13 -3.01 1.12
N THR A 136 14.76 -3.97 0.50
CA THR A 136 14.21 -5.33 0.38
C THR A 136 14.27 -6.05 1.74
N LYS A 137 13.43 -7.09 1.91
CA LYS A 137 13.47 -7.92 3.12
C LYS A 137 14.86 -8.51 3.36
N LEU A 138 15.55 -8.92 2.29
CA LEU A 138 16.90 -9.49 2.38
C LEU A 138 17.92 -8.46 2.90
N GLU A 139 17.91 -7.25 2.38
CA GLU A 139 18.78 -6.16 2.85
C GLU A 139 18.56 -5.84 4.33
N ILE A 140 17.28 -5.79 4.77
CA ILE A 140 16.97 -5.56 6.19
C ILE A 140 17.51 -6.68 7.06
N LEU A 141 17.28 -7.94 6.67
CA LEU A 141 17.75 -9.10 7.42
C LEU A 141 19.28 -9.17 7.48
N THR A 142 19.96 -8.92 6.36
CA THR A 142 21.42 -8.89 6.29
C THR A 142 22.01 -7.81 7.20
N LYS A 143 21.43 -6.59 7.19
CA LYS A 143 21.85 -5.51 8.10
C LYS A 143 21.61 -5.84 9.57
N ALA A 144 20.57 -6.63 9.87
CA ALA A 144 20.30 -7.13 11.23
C ALA A 144 21.16 -8.33 11.63
N GLY A 145 22.16 -8.73 10.83
CA GLY A 145 23.07 -9.83 11.12
C GLY A 145 22.56 -11.23 10.78
N PHE A 146 21.40 -11.34 10.15
CA PHE A 146 20.90 -12.63 9.64
C PHE A 146 21.64 -13.00 8.36
N LYS A 147 22.37 -14.13 8.37
CA LYS A 147 22.95 -14.69 7.16
C LYS A 147 21.84 -15.40 6.36
N PRO A 148 21.70 -15.15 5.05
CA PRO A 148 20.77 -15.91 4.21
C PRO A 148 21.14 -17.40 4.28
N ILE A 149 20.18 -18.27 4.51
CA ILE A 149 20.39 -19.70 4.34
C ILE A 149 20.49 -19.91 2.84
N GLU A 150 21.67 -20.29 2.35
CA GLU A 150 21.83 -20.76 0.98
C GLU A 150 21.03 -22.08 0.84
N THR A 151 19.78 -21.96 0.42
CA THR A 151 19.05 -23.12 -0.08
C THR A 151 19.75 -23.56 -1.37
N LYS A 152 20.62 -24.58 -1.29
CA LYS A 152 21.05 -25.31 -2.47
C LYS A 152 19.77 -25.72 -3.20
N ILE A 153 19.53 -25.09 -4.33
CA ILE A 153 18.46 -25.52 -5.25
C ILE A 153 18.86 -26.92 -5.67
N VAL A 154 18.32 -27.93 -4.99
CA VAL A 154 18.40 -29.31 -5.44
C VAL A 154 17.56 -29.29 -6.74
N LYS A 155 18.27 -29.31 -7.88
CA LYS A 155 17.59 -29.49 -9.17
C LYS A 155 16.70 -30.72 -9.03
N PRO A 156 15.42 -30.65 -9.42
CA PRO A 156 14.58 -31.83 -9.44
C PRO A 156 15.31 -32.92 -10.22
N PRO A 157 15.29 -34.18 -9.75
CA PRO A 157 15.93 -35.28 -10.49
C PRO A 157 15.34 -35.26 -11.91
N GLU A 158 16.22 -35.30 -12.93
CA GLU A 158 15.81 -35.46 -14.32
C GLU A 158 14.95 -36.73 -14.42
N VAL A 159 13.66 -36.54 -14.59
CA VAL A 159 12.74 -37.65 -14.90
C VAL A 159 13.11 -38.15 -16.30
N LYS A 160 13.91 -39.23 -16.36
CA LYS A 160 14.15 -39.93 -17.61
C LYS A 160 12.78 -40.41 -18.11
N GLU A 161 12.24 -39.74 -19.12
CA GLU A 161 11.01 -40.19 -19.80
C GLU A 161 11.20 -41.63 -20.23
N SER A 162 10.51 -42.54 -19.58
CA SER A 162 10.52 -43.95 -19.98
C SER A 162 9.89 -44.06 -21.38
N LYS A 163 10.48 -44.92 -22.25
CA LYS A 163 10.03 -45.15 -23.62
C LYS A 163 8.52 -45.48 -23.74
N ALA A 164 7.90 -45.94 -22.65
CA ALA A 164 6.47 -46.26 -22.58
C ALA A 164 5.55 -45.03 -22.76
N VAL A 165 5.95 -43.83 -22.26
CA VAL A 165 5.12 -42.61 -22.35
C VAL A 165 5.05 -42.07 -23.79
N LYS A 166 6.11 -42.26 -24.59
CA LYS A 166 6.13 -41.83 -26.00
C LYS A 166 5.19 -42.65 -26.91
N THR A 167 4.90 -43.90 -26.54
CA THR A 167 4.03 -44.77 -27.31
C THR A 167 2.55 -44.42 -27.12
N VAL A 168 2.15 -44.13 -25.88
CA VAL A 168 0.75 -43.75 -25.54
C VAL A 168 0.36 -42.42 -26.19
N THR A 169 1.27 -41.43 -26.20
CA THR A 169 0.98 -40.12 -26.80
C THR A 169 0.81 -40.18 -28.30
N LYS A 170 1.50 -41.11 -29.00
CA LYS A 170 1.34 -41.31 -30.44
C LYS A 170 0.04 -42.03 -30.80
N GLU A 171 -0.47 -42.90 -29.95
CA GLU A 171 -1.75 -43.59 -30.20
C GLU A 171 -2.96 -42.65 -29.96
N VAL A 172 -2.93 -41.82 -28.91
CA VAL A 172 -4.01 -40.88 -28.65
C VAL A 172 -4.10 -39.80 -29.72
N LEU A 173 -3.01 -39.36 -30.30
CA LEU A 173 -3.01 -38.44 -31.45
C LEU A 173 -3.57 -39.07 -32.74
N LYS A 174 -3.31 -40.35 -32.99
CA LYS A 174 -3.86 -41.07 -34.17
C LYS A 174 -5.37 -41.30 -34.09
N THR A 175 -5.91 -41.52 -32.88
CA THR A 175 -7.37 -41.70 -32.68
C THR A 175 -8.11 -40.37 -32.83
N ARG A 176 -7.53 -39.25 -32.38
CA ARG A 176 -8.16 -37.92 -32.50
C ARG A 176 -8.22 -37.40 -33.94
N VAL A 177 -7.24 -37.75 -34.78
CA VAL A 177 -7.23 -37.38 -36.23
C VAL A 177 -8.25 -38.19 -37.03
N LYS A 178 -8.55 -39.46 -36.64
CA LYS A 178 -9.56 -40.28 -37.31
C LYS A 178 -11.00 -39.87 -36.96
N SER A 179 -11.26 -39.29 -35.77
CA SER A 179 -12.61 -38.88 -35.40
C SER A 179 -13.04 -37.56 -36.07
N ASN A 180 -12.10 -36.69 -36.43
CA ASN A 180 -12.39 -35.44 -37.14
C ASN A 180 -12.59 -35.58 -38.65
N LYS A 181 -12.20 -36.73 -39.28
CA LYS A 181 -12.46 -36.99 -40.69
C LYS A 181 -13.81 -37.67 -40.98
N LYS A 182 -14.61 -37.99 -39.95
CA LYS A 182 -15.95 -38.58 -40.11
C LYS A 182 -17.11 -37.59 -39.89
N LYS A 183 -16.81 -36.29 -39.76
CA LYS A 183 -17.80 -35.22 -39.57
C LYS A 183 -17.65 -34.06 -40.59
N LEU A 184 -17.28 -34.41 -41.82
CA LEU A 184 -17.39 -33.58 -43.03
C LEU A 184 -18.15 -34.35 -44.10
#